data_db3212caea592ca89aa27e51fe645d62
#
_entry.id   db3212caea592ca89aa27e51fe645d62
#
_cell.length_a   1.000
_cell.length_b   1.000
_cell.length_c   1.000
_cell.angle_alpha   90.00
_cell.angle_beta   90.00
_cell.angle_gamma   90.00
#
_symmetry.space_group_name_H-M   'P 1'
#
loop_
_entity.id
_entity.type
_entity.pdbx_description
1 polymer ?
#
loop_
_entity_poly.entity_id
_entity_poly.type
_entity_poly.pdbx_seq_one_letter_code
_entity_poly.pdbx_strand_id
1 'polypeptide(L)'
;MAERKDRMALLSRYSKLHTAKYEEKPSLNLNVEQWAADALIESYGMAECYELLQYYFDVAENPSWKYFANYADHIIYKRKQVAEDLKERAERREKAREWLSE
;
A
#
# COMPACT_ATOMS: atom_id res chain seq x y z
N MET A 1 -19.11 8.09 3.97
CA MET A 1 -19.21 6.67 3.54
C MET A 1 -18.84 6.54 2.07
N ALA A 2 -17.92 5.64 1.75
CA ALA A 2 -17.53 5.41 0.36
C ALA A 2 -18.65 4.74 -0.43
N GLU A 3 -18.72 5.01 -1.74
CA GLU A 3 -19.72 4.36 -2.59
C GLU A 3 -19.42 2.86 -2.73
N ARG A 4 -20.46 2.07 -2.93
CA ARG A 4 -20.32 0.62 -3.09
C ARG A 4 -19.36 0.25 -4.21
N LYS A 5 -19.42 0.96 -5.33
CA LYS A 5 -18.51 0.70 -6.46
C LYS A 5 -17.05 0.90 -6.07
N ASP A 6 -16.76 1.88 -5.21
CA ASP A 6 -15.40 2.17 -4.75
C ASP A 6 -14.92 1.09 -3.77
N ARG A 7 -15.78 0.67 -2.85
CA ARG A 7 -15.48 -0.44 -1.94
C ARG A 7 -15.16 -1.72 -2.71
N MET A 8 -16.01 -2.04 -3.68
CA MET A 8 -15.83 -3.23 -4.51
C MET A 8 -14.63 -3.12 -5.44
N ALA A 9 -14.31 -1.92 -5.94
CA ALA A 9 -13.13 -1.68 -6.76
C ALA A 9 -11.84 -1.93 -5.99
N LEU A 10 -11.76 -1.51 -4.73
CA LEU A 10 -10.58 -1.76 -3.89
C LEU A 10 -10.42 -3.27 -3.62
N LEU A 11 -11.49 -3.96 -3.28
CA LEU A 11 -11.46 -5.41 -3.09
C LEU A 11 -11.09 -6.16 -4.36
N SER A 12 -11.60 -5.70 -5.50
CA SER A 12 -11.25 -6.27 -6.82
C SER A 12 -9.77 -6.07 -7.13
N ARG A 13 -9.22 -4.91 -6.79
CA ARG A 13 -7.78 -4.64 -6.97
C ARG A 13 -6.93 -5.59 -6.13
N TYR A 14 -7.29 -5.79 -4.87
CA TYR A 14 -6.64 -6.77 -4.02
C TYR A 14 -6.71 -8.18 -4.63
N SER A 15 -7.89 -8.57 -5.09
CA SER A 15 -8.11 -9.88 -5.69
C SER A 15 -7.22 -10.10 -6.92
N LYS A 16 -7.09 -9.09 -7.78
CA LYS A 16 -6.22 -9.14 -8.96
C LYS A 16 -4.75 -9.28 -8.59
N LEU A 17 -4.28 -8.51 -7.61
CA LEU A 17 -2.90 -8.59 -7.13
C LEU A 17 -2.60 -9.95 -6.51
N HIS A 18 -3.53 -10.48 -5.73
CA HIS A 18 -3.40 -11.79 -5.11
C HIS A 18 -3.33 -12.89 -6.18
N THR A 19 -4.22 -12.85 -7.17
CA THR A 19 -4.26 -13.81 -8.26
C THR A 19 -2.96 -13.77 -9.07
N ALA A 20 -2.43 -12.57 -9.33
CA ALA A 20 -1.18 -12.40 -10.06
C ALA A 20 0.01 -12.99 -9.29
N LYS A 21 0.01 -12.88 -7.95
CA LYS A 21 1.11 -13.38 -7.11
C LYS A 21 1.05 -14.87 -6.85
N TYR A 22 -0.14 -15.40 -6.56
CA TYR A 22 -0.32 -16.80 -6.11
C TYR A 22 -1.00 -17.70 -7.11
N GLU A 23 -1.46 -17.16 -8.25
CA GLU A 23 -2.24 -17.90 -9.25
C GLU A 23 -3.55 -18.48 -8.69
N GLU A 24 -4.03 -17.91 -7.59
CA GLU A 24 -5.27 -18.32 -6.91
C GLU A 24 -6.08 -17.09 -6.52
N LYS A 25 -7.41 -17.20 -6.61
CA LYS A 25 -8.29 -16.15 -6.11
C LYS A 25 -8.30 -16.17 -4.58
N PRO A 26 -8.28 -14.99 -3.92
CA PRO A 26 -8.37 -14.95 -2.47
C PRO A 26 -9.77 -15.36 -2.01
N SER A 27 -9.83 -15.98 -0.83
CA SER A 27 -11.10 -16.31 -0.17
C SER A 27 -11.53 -15.11 0.67
N LEU A 28 -12.38 -14.25 0.11
CA LEU A 28 -12.89 -13.06 0.79
C LEU A 28 -14.40 -13.09 0.86
N ASN A 29 -14.95 -12.77 2.03
CA ASN A 29 -16.37 -12.49 2.18
C ASN A 29 -16.60 -11.01 1.85
N LEU A 30 -17.00 -10.73 0.61
CA LEU A 30 -17.15 -9.36 0.12
C LEU A 30 -18.19 -8.56 0.92
N ASN A 31 -19.23 -9.21 1.44
CA ASN A 31 -20.26 -8.54 2.25
C ASN A 31 -19.70 -8.02 3.57
N VAL A 32 -18.72 -8.71 4.15
CA VAL A 32 -18.07 -8.31 5.40
C VAL A 32 -16.91 -7.36 5.12
N GLU A 33 -16.05 -7.71 4.16
CA GLU A 33 -14.81 -6.98 3.89
C GLU A 33 -15.03 -5.62 3.23
N GLN A 34 -16.19 -5.39 2.62
CA GLN A 34 -16.52 -4.06 2.07
C GLN A 34 -16.48 -2.96 3.13
N TRP A 35 -16.77 -3.29 4.39
CA TRP A 35 -16.74 -2.31 5.48
C TRP A 35 -15.32 -1.92 5.88
N ALA A 36 -14.39 -2.86 5.81
CA ALA A 36 -12.97 -2.56 5.99
C ALA A 36 -12.47 -1.68 4.84
N ALA A 37 -12.87 -1.98 3.61
CA ALA A 37 -12.55 -1.14 2.45
C ALA A 37 -13.13 0.26 2.59
N ASP A 38 -14.36 0.39 3.07
CA ASP A 38 -14.99 1.68 3.34
C ASP A 38 -14.15 2.52 4.31
N ALA A 39 -13.76 1.92 5.43
CA ALA A 39 -12.94 2.61 6.44
C ALA A 39 -11.59 3.08 5.86
N LEU A 40 -10.94 2.27 5.04
CA LEU A 40 -9.68 2.62 4.39
C LEU A 40 -9.86 3.78 3.41
N ILE A 41 -10.89 3.75 2.59
CA ILE A 41 -11.18 4.79 1.60
C ILE A 41 -11.52 6.11 2.31
N GLU A 42 -12.34 6.06 3.36
CA GLU A 42 -12.68 7.25 4.15
C GLU A 42 -11.46 7.86 4.84
N SER A 43 -10.53 7.03 5.31
CA SER A 43 -9.33 7.50 6.00
C SER A 43 -8.25 8.03 5.08
N TYR A 44 -8.06 7.43 3.90
CA TYR A 44 -6.90 7.71 3.04
C TYR A 44 -7.24 8.13 1.62
N GLY A 45 -8.46 7.89 1.14
CA GLY A 45 -8.86 8.12 -0.24
C GLY A 45 -8.50 6.97 -1.17
N MET A 46 -9.20 6.90 -2.32
CA MET A 46 -9.03 5.79 -3.28
C MET A 46 -7.62 5.71 -3.85
N ALA A 47 -7.06 6.84 -4.29
CA ALA A 47 -5.72 6.87 -4.88
C ALA A 47 -4.66 6.37 -3.92
N GLU A 48 -4.69 6.83 -2.67
CA GLU A 48 -3.75 6.40 -1.65
C GLU A 48 -3.93 4.92 -1.30
N CYS A 49 -5.16 4.43 -1.22
CA CYS A 49 -5.44 3.01 -0.99
C CYS A 49 -4.84 2.13 -2.09
N TYR A 50 -4.97 2.52 -3.35
CA TYR A 50 -4.38 1.77 -4.47
C TYR A 50 -2.86 1.76 -4.41
N GLU A 51 -2.24 2.90 -4.13
CA GLU A 51 -0.80 3.00 -4.02
C GLU A 51 -0.25 2.19 -2.84
N LEU A 52 -0.92 2.26 -1.69
CA LEU A 52 -0.55 1.48 -0.51
C LEU A 52 -0.68 -0.01 -0.74
N LEU A 53 -1.75 -0.43 -1.40
CA LEU A 53 -1.99 -1.84 -1.70
C LEU A 53 -0.92 -2.38 -2.63
N GLN A 54 -0.57 -1.63 -3.68
CA GLN A 54 0.50 -1.99 -4.60
C GLN A 54 1.84 -2.10 -3.87
N TYR A 55 2.18 -1.11 -3.06
CA TYR A 55 3.41 -1.10 -2.27
C TYR A 55 3.45 -2.30 -1.32
N TYR A 56 2.35 -2.59 -0.64
CA TYR A 56 2.27 -3.73 0.28
C TYR A 56 2.54 -5.05 -0.43
N PHE A 57 1.94 -5.27 -1.60
CA PHE A 57 2.20 -6.47 -2.39
C PHE A 57 3.64 -6.56 -2.90
N ASP A 58 4.28 -5.42 -3.16
CA ASP A 58 5.66 -5.38 -3.63
C ASP A 58 6.66 -5.76 -2.55
N VAL A 59 6.40 -5.42 -1.28
CA VAL A 59 7.35 -5.60 -0.19
C VAL A 59 7.02 -6.76 0.75
N ALA A 60 5.78 -7.22 0.83
CA ALA A 60 5.37 -8.28 1.74
C ALA A 60 5.60 -9.66 1.12
N GLU A 61 6.13 -10.59 1.92
CA GLU A 61 6.30 -11.98 1.49
C GLU A 61 4.97 -12.70 1.35
N ASN A 62 4.08 -12.50 2.32
CA ASN A 62 2.77 -13.13 2.38
C ASN A 62 1.67 -12.08 2.58
N PRO A 63 1.37 -11.27 1.55
CA PRO A 63 0.36 -10.23 1.69
C PRO A 63 -1.03 -10.82 1.93
N SER A 64 -1.77 -10.22 2.86
CA SER A 64 -3.14 -10.61 3.19
C SER A 64 -4.02 -9.38 3.34
N TRP A 65 -5.31 -9.53 3.02
CA TRP A 65 -6.28 -8.46 3.19
C TRP A 65 -6.43 -8.07 4.66
N LYS A 66 -6.49 -9.06 5.54
CA LYS A 66 -6.66 -8.85 6.98
C LYS A 66 -5.54 -7.97 7.55
N TYR A 67 -4.29 -8.26 7.20
CA TYR A 67 -3.16 -7.46 7.65
C TYR A 67 -3.24 -6.05 7.06
N PHE A 68 -3.50 -5.93 5.77
CA PHE A 68 -3.62 -4.63 5.10
C PHE A 68 -4.71 -3.76 5.75
N ALA A 69 -5.89 -4.33 5.99
CA ALA A 69 -7.01 -3.61 6.58
C ALA A 69 -6.74 -3.16 8.02
N ASN A 70 -6.05 -3.98 8.81
CA ASN A 70 -5.79 -3.68 10.21
C ASN A 70 -4.53 -2.85 10.46
N TYR A 71 -3.56 -2.90 9.55
CA TYR A 71 -2.24 -2.27 9.74
C TYR A 71 -1.84 -1.31 8.62
N ALA A 72 -2.82 -0.74 7.94
CA ALA A 72 -2.55 0.22 6.87
C ALA A 72 -1.70 1.42 7.33
N ASP A 73 -1.93 1.90 8.54
CA ASP A 73 -1.14 2.98 9.15
C ASP A 73 0.34 2.61 9.31
N HIS A 74 0.64 1.38 9.69
CA HIS A 74 2.01 0.87 9.76
C HIS A 74 2.67 0.81 8.38
N ILE A 75 1.92 0.40 7.37
CA ILE A 75 2.40 0.33 5.99
C ILE A 75 2.75 1.73 5.49
N ILE A 76 1.89 2.71 5.76
CA ILE A 76 2.13 4.12 5.42
C ILE A 76 3.39 4.63 6.11
N TYR A 77 3.55 4.35 7.39
CA TYR A 77 4.70 4.79 8.17
C TYR A 77 6.01 4.24 7.59
N LYS A 78 6.06 2.94 7.31
CA LYS A 78 7.24 2.30 6.71
C LYS A 78 7.57 2.87 5.33
N ARG A 79 6.54 3.12 4.51
CA ARG A 79 6.71 3.71 3.18
C ARG A 79 7.35 5.09 3.27
N LYS A 80 6.88 5.91 4.20
CA LYS A 80 7.43 7.25 4.45
C LYS A 80 8.88 7.18 4.92
N GLN A 81 9.21 6.27 5.83
CA GLN A 81 10.58 6.10 6.32
C GLN A 81 11.54 5.71 5.19
N VAL A 82 11.15 4.79 4.32
CA VAL A 82 11.97 4.39 3.17
C VAL A 82 12.20 5.57 2.24
N ALA A 83 11.16 6.36 1.95
CA ALA A 83 11.27 7.54 1.11
C ALA A 83 12.21 8.59 1.71
N GLU A 84 12.12 8.83 3.02
CA GLU A 84 13.00 9.76 3.74
C GLU A 84 14.45 9.28 3.75
N ASP A 85 14.70 8.00 3.98
CA ASP A 85 16.04 7.41 3.94
C ASP A 85 16.68 7.57 2.55
N LEU A 86 15.93 7.32 1.50
CA LEU A 86 16.42 7.48 0.13
C LEU A 86 16.76 8.94 -0.16
N LYS A 87 15.95 9.86 0.32
CA LYS A 87 16.19 11.29 0.17
C LYS A 87 17.47 11.73 0.91
N GLU A 88 17.64 11.30 2.14
CA GLU A 88 18.83 11.60 2.94
C GLU A 88 20.11 11.05 2.29
N ARG A 89 20.06 9.84 1.77
CA ARG A 89 21.19 9.23 1.06
C ARG A 89 21.54 10.01 -0.20
N ALA A 90 20.56 10.46 -0.95
CA ALA A 90 20.79 11.28 -2.13
C ALA A 90 21.42 12.61 -1.77
N GLU A 91 20.96 13.27 -0.72
CA GLU A 91 21.54 14.53 -0.21
C GLU A 91 22.98 14.35 0.25
N ARG A 92 23.27 13.26 0.95
CA ARG A 92 24.65 12.95 1.38
C ARG A 92 25.58 12.71 0.21
N ARG A 93 25.13 12.04 -0.83
CA ARG A 93 25.92 11.81 -2.05
C ARG A 93 26.21 13.12 -2.76
N GLU A 94 25.25 14.01 -2.83
CA GLU A 94 25.38 15.31 -3.45
C GLU A 94 26.40 16.17 -2.72
N LYS A 95 26.35 16.22 -1.40
CA LYS A 95 27.33 16.91 -0.56
C LYS A 95 28.73 16.33 -0.70
N ALA A 96 28.85 15.01 -0.76
CA ALA A 96 30.13 14.34 -0.96
C ALA A 96 30.74 14.70 -2.32
N ARG A 97 29.91 14.79 -3.38
CA ARG A 97 30.38 15.22 -4.71
C ARG A 97 30.91 16.67 -4.70
N GLU A 98 30.18 17.57 -4.07
CA GLU A 98 30.60 18.97 -3.93
C GLU A 98 31.93 19.07 -3.21
N TRP A 99 32.08 18.28 -2.16
CA TRP A 99 33.31 18.23 -1.36
C TRP A 99 34.49 17.72 -2.16
N LEU A 100 34.29 16.71 -2.99
CA LEU A 100 35.35 16.11 -3.83
C LEU A 100 35.72 16.97 -5.04
N SER A 101 34.81 17.86 -5.46
CA SER A 101 35.05 18.74 -6.62
C SER A 101 35.78 20.05 -6.27
N GLU A 102 35.97 20.32 -4.99
CA GLU A 102 36.82 21.41 -4.50
C GLU A 102 38.29 20.92 -4.41
#